data_02119569123d290871d9a325eae522ff
#
_entry.id   02119569123d290871d9a325eae522ff
#
_cell.length_a   1.000
_cell.length_b   1.000
_cell.length_c   1.000
_cell.angle_alpha   90.00
_cell.angle_beta   90.00
_cell.angle_gamma   90.00
#
_symmetry.space_group_name_H-M   'P 1'
#
loop_
_entity.id
_entity.type
_entity.pdbx_description
1 polymer ?
#
loop_
_entity_poly.entity_id
_entity_poly.type
_entity_poly.pdbx_seq_one_letter_code
_entity_poly.pdbx_strand_id
1 'polypeptide(L)'
;MQDTGLNRNTKDQYFTKKEVVDTCLQHWYEKITPKHDELIIEPSAGNGAFSNKIMDTHISFQAFDIDPKSKEITKIDFLQLDIDIFPHKKIHFIGNPPFGRQSSMAKKFIKHICKSTKTATLSFILPKSFKKESMQKAFPLQFHLISQIDIPNDSFLINGENYSVPCVFQIWKRQNIDRKISPILKPKGYIFVKDKMHATFALRRVEIGRAH
;
A
#
# COMPACT_ATOMS: atom_id res chain seq x y z
N MET A 1 -20.06 26.06 3.46
CA MET A 1 -19.39 24.82 3.94
C MET A 1 -19.76 23.72 2.98
N GLN A 2 -18.88 23.29 2.10
CA GLN A 2 -19.14 22.15 1.24
C GLN A 2 -18.95 20.89 2.08
N ASP A 3 -20.06 20.20 2.29
CA ASP A 3 -20.10 18.86 2.85
C ASP A 3 -19.39 17.91 1.87
N THR A 4 -18.12 17.59 2.14
CA THR A 4 -17.41 16.54 1.43
C THR A 4 -17.88 15.22 2.00
N GLY A 5 -19.08 14.82 1.60
CA GLY A 5 -19.83 13.67 2.08
C GLY A 5 -19.14 12.32 1.83
N LEU A 6 -18.07 12.06 2.54
CA LEU A 6 -17.55 10.75 2.83
C LEU A 6 -17.87 10.49 4.30
N ASN A 7 -19.00 9.86 4.56
CA ASN A 7 -19.24 9.14 5.80
C ASN A 7 -18.14 8.06 5.90
N ARG A 8 -16.99 8.46 6.46
CA ARG A 8 -15.88 7.57 6.72
C ARG A 8 -16.29 6.69 7.89
N ASN A 9 -16.69 5.48 7.56
CA ASN A 9 -16.77 4.43 8.55
C ASN A 9 -15.39 4.36 9.22
N THR A 10 -15.32 4.54 10.52
CA THR A 10 -14.11 4.75 11.31
C THR A 10 -13.10 3.60 11.26
N LYS A 11 -13.40 2.51 10.54
CA LYS A 11 -12.57 1.30 10.49
C LYS A 11 -11.86 1.06 9.15
N ASP A 12 -12.00 1.90 8.11
CA ASP A 12 -11.36 1.71 6.78
C ASP A 12 -11.34 0.23 6.29
N GLN A 13 -12.42 -0.53 6.56
CA GLN A 13 -12.52 -1.95 6.22
C GLN A 13 -13.03 -2.08 4.77
N TYR A 14 -12.10 -2.04 3.84
CA TYR A 14 -12.34 -2.34 2.43
C TYR A 14 -11.93 -3.79 2.16
N PHE A 15 -12.89 -4.65 1.84
CA PHE A 15 -12.59 -6.02 1.46
C PHE A 15 -12.29 -6.08 -0.03
N THR A 16 -11.13 -6.64 -0.38
CA THR A 16 -10.70 -6.78 -1.77
C THR A 16 -11.47 -7.91 -2.44
N LYS A 17 -12.01 -7.65 -3.62
CA LYS A 17 -12.70 -8.69 -4.41
C LYS A 17 -11.74 -9.79 -4.84
N LYS A 18 -12.27 -11.01 -4.98
CA LYS A 18 -11.51 -12.21 -5.30
C LYS A 18 -10.74 -12.09 -6.62
N GLU A 19 -11.37 -11.55 -7.66
CA GLU A 19 -10.79 -11.38 -9.00
C GLU A 19 -9.57 -10.42 -8.96
N VAL A 20 -9.64 -9.41 -8.10
CA VAL A 20 -8.55 -8.45 -7.88
C VAL A 20 -7.39 -9.11 -7.17
N VAL A 21 -7.69 -9.94 -6.16
CA VAL A 21 -6.66 -10.73 -5.45
C VAL A 21 -5.99 -11.69 -6.42
N ASP A 22 -6.76 -12.40 -7.25
CA ASP A 22 -6.22 -13.33 -8.25
C ASP A 22 -5.28 -12.61 -9.23
N THR A 23 -5.67 -11.43 -9.72
CA THR A 23 -4.82 -10.59 -10.59
C THR A 23 -3.54 -10.15 -9.86
N CYS A 24 -3.65 -9.70 -8.62
CA CYS A 24 -2.50 -9.28 -7.83
C CYS A 24 -1.54 -10.45 -7.56
N LEU A 25 -2.06 -11.63 -7.20
CA LEU A 25 -1.25 -12.82 -6.92
C LEU A 25 -0.58 -13.36 -8.18
N GLN A 26 -1.30 -13.45 -9.30
CA GLN A 26 -0.70 -13.84 -10.58
C GLN A 26 0.47 -12.93 -10.91
N HIS A 27 0.24 -11.61 -10.87
CA HIS A 27 1.27 -10.62 -11.14
C HIS A 27 2.44 -10.70 -10.15
N TRP A 28 2.15 -11.00 -8.89
CA TRP A 28 3.17 -11.16 -7.86
C TRP A 28 4.06 -12.37 -8.11
N TYR A 29 3.48 -13.55 -8.39
CA TYR A 29 4.24 -14.78 -8.69
C TYR A 29 5.10 -14.67 -9.95
N GLU A 30 4.72 -13.83 -10.92
CA GLU A 30 5.56 -13.54 -12.09
C GLU A 30 6.85 -12.78 -11.74
N LYS A 31 6.85 -12.02 -10.66
CA LYS A 31 7.97 -11.15 -10.24
C LYS A 31 8.73 -11.66 -9.04
N ILE A 32 8.05 -12.41 -8.18
CA ILE A 32 8.57 -12.92 -6.91
C ILE A 32 8.38 -14.43 -6.89
N THR A 33 9.47 -15.16 -6.68
CA THR A 33 9.46 -16.61 -6.50
C THR A 33 9.97 -16.90 -5.09
N PRO A 34 9.08 -16.93 -4.07
CA PRO A 34 9.50 -17.23 -2.71
C PRO A 34 10.04 -18.66 -2.61
N LYS A 35 11.00 -18.85 -1.73
CA LYS A 35 11.56 -20.18 -1.45
C LYS A 35 10.87 -20.81 -0.24
N HIS A 36 11.03 -22.13 -0.07
CA HIS A 36 10.41 -22.87 1.04
C HIS A 36 10.88 -22.42 2.43
N ASP A 37 12.08 -21.83 2.54
CA ASP A 37 12.65 -21.31 3.78
C ASP A 37 12.32 -19.82 4.01
N GLU A 38 11.54 -19.20 3.13
CA GLU A 38 11.09 -17.81 3.23
C GLU A 38 9.65 -17.76 3.78
N LEU A 39 9.25 -16.63 4.36
CA LEU A 39 7.94 -16.42 4.96
C LEU A 39 7.15 -15.38 4.15
N ILE A 40 5.87 -15.67 3.92
CA ILE A 40 4.93 -14.69 3.39
C ILE A 40 4.05 -14.19 4.55
N ILE A 41 3.85 -12.90 4.66
CA ILE A 41 2.99 -12.28 5.68
C ILE A 41 1.96 -11.37 5.03
N GLU A 42 0.69 -11.56 5.41
CA GLU A 42 -0.38 -10.57 5.20
C GLU A 42 -0.63 -9.81 6.51
N PRO A 43 -0.26 -8.51 6.61
CA PRO A 43 -0.25 -7.79 7.88
C PRO A 43 -1.61 -7.16 8.26
N SER A 44 -2.60 -7.25 7.38
CA SER A 44 -3.97 -6.70 7.56
C SER A 44 -4.94 -7.50 6.71
N ALA A 45 -5.20 -8.74 7.14
CA ALA A 45 -5.84 -9.74 6.30
C ALA A 45 -7.37 -9.61 6.24
N GLY A 46 -8.00 -8.90 7.18
CA GLY A 46 -9.44 -8.66 7.18
C GLY A 46 -10.27 -9.94 7.15
N ASN A 47 -10.87 -10.23 6.01
CA ASN A 47 -11.63 -11.45 5.76
C ASN A 47 -10.82 -12.59 5.11
N GLY A 48 -9.51 -12.40 4.93
CA GLY A 48 -8.64 -13.43 4.37
C GLY A 48 -8.59 -13.50 2.85
N ALA A 49 -8.86 -12.39 2.16
CA ALA A 49 -8.94 -12.40 0.70
C ALA A 49 -7.63 -12.88 0.03
N PHE A 50 -6.47 -12.45 0.51
CA PHE A 50 -5.17 -12.94 0.05
C PHE A 50 -4.78 -14.25 0.76
N SER A 51 -4.95 -14.32 2.10
CA SER A 51 -4.54 -15.48 2.90
C SER A 51 -5.17 -16.78 2.40
N ASN A 52 -6.48 -16.79 2.12
CA ASN A 52 -7.20 -17.98 1.63
C ASN A 52 -6.66 -18.52 0.30
N LYS A 53 -5.96 -17.69 -0.48
CA LYS A 53 -5.37 -18.07 -1.77
C LYS A 53 -3.91 -18.51 -1.65
N ILE A 54 -3.19 -18.01 -0.62
CA ILE A 54 -1.77 -18.30 -0.41
C ILE A 54 -1.59 -19.55 0.45
N MET A 55 -2.54 -19.86 1.36
CA MET A 55 -2.48 -21.01 2.26
C MET A 55 -2.35 -22.36 1.54
N ASP A 56 -2.79 -22.46 0.30
CA ASP A 56 -2.66 -23.67 -0.52
C ASP A 56 -1.24 -23.90 -1.09
N THR A 57 -0.30 -23.02 -0.76
CA THR A 57 1.09 -23.15 -1.21
C THR A 57 1.94 -23.88 -0.17
N HIS A 58 3.02 -24.53 -0.60
CA HIS A 58 3.98 -25.17 0.30
C HIS A 58 4.97 -24.20 0.97
N ILE A 59 4.64 -22.88 0.97
CA ILE A 59 5.47 -21.82 1.55
C ILE A 59 4.90 -21.42 2.90
N SER A 60 5.76 -21.17 3.87
CA SER A 60 5.33 -20.67 5.18
C SER A 60 4.56 -19.35 5.02
N PHE A 61 3.35 -19.30 5.58
CA PHE A 61 2.46 -18.16 5.47
C PHE A 61 1.87 -17.80 6.83
N GLN A 62 1.74 -16.50 7.12
CA GLN A 62 1.04 -16.00 8.29
C GLN A 62 0.18 -14.78 7.94
N ALA A 63 -1.00 -14.72 8.56
CA ALA A 63 -1.96 -13.63 8.39
C ALA A 63 -2.30 -12.99 9.73
N PHE A 64 -2.34 -11.67 9.75
CA PHE A 64 -2.62 -10.87 10.94
C PHE A 64 -3.70 -9.84 10.65
N ASP A 65 -4.51 -9.55 11.64
CA ASP A 65 -5.45 -8.43 11.60
C ASP A 65 -5.81 -7.98 13.04
N ILE A 66 -6.16 -6.72 13.21
CA ILE A 66 -6.62 -6.18 14.49
C ILE A 66 -8.05 -6.64 14.83
N ASP A 67 -8.87 -6.91 13.78
CA ASP A 67 -10.27 -7.35 13.88
C ASP A 67 -10.56 -8.43 12.81
N PRO A 68 -9.93 -9.64 12.93
CA PRO A 68 -10.02 -10.68 11.91
C PRO A 68 -11.43 -11.22 11.76
N LYS A 69 -11.80 -11.59 10.52
CA LYS A 69 -13.10 -12.21 10.18
C LYS A 69 -12.98 -13.70 9.91
N SER A 70 -11.80 -14.28 10.05
CA SER A 70 -11.52 -15.71 9.93
C SER A 70 -10.68 -16.20 11.12
N LYS A 71 -10.83 -17.47 11.50
CA LYS A 71 -10.11 -18.09 12.60
C LYS A 71 -8.63 -18.36 12.29
N GLU A 72 -8.30 -18.47 11.02
CA GLU A 72 -6.93 -18.70 10.53
C GLU A 72 -6.06 -17.43 10.57
N ILE A 73 -6.69 -16.27 10.85
CA ILE A 73 -6.00 -14.98 10.93
C ILE A 73 -5.73 -14.66 12.42
N THR A 74 -4.47 -14.44 12.75
CA THR A 74 -4.07 -14.10 14.11
C THR A 74 -4.50 -12.69 14.47
N LYS A 75 -5.25 -12.56 15.58
CA LYS A 75 -5.70 -11.24 16.07
C LYS A 75 -4.57 -10.52 16.78
N ILE A 76 -4.03 -9.45 16.17
CA ILE A 76 -2.99 -8.61 16.75
C ILE A 76 -2.97 -7.24 16.06
N ASP A 77 -2.55 -6.19 16.76
CA ASP A 77 -2.12 -4.95 16.12
C ASP A 77 -0.73 -5.16 15.50
N PHE A 78 -0.69 -5.37 14.19
CA PHE A 78 0.54 -5.64 13.46
C PHE A 78 1.61 -4.55 13.63
N LEU A 79 1.21 -3.30 13.88
CA LEU A 79 2.16 -2.21 14.10
C LEU A 79 2.90 -2.31 15.45
N GLN A 80 2.45 -3.19 16.36
CA GLN A 80 3.12 -3.50 17.63
C GLN A 80 3.94 -4.80 17.56
N LEU A 81 3.79 -5.58 16.48
CA LEU A 81 4.50 -6.85 16.33
C LEU A 81 5.96 -6.61 15.93
N ASP A 82 6.89 -7.20 16.67
CA ASP A 82 8.29 -7.23 16.24
C ASP A 82 8.46 -8.25 15.11
N ILE A 83 8.81 -7.77 13.92
CA ILE A 83 9.03 -8.62 12.74
C ILE A 83 10.26 -9.53 12.90
N ASP A 84 11.22 -9.13 13.73
CA ASP A 84 12.46 -9.87 13.88
C ASP A 84 12.31 -11.12 14.76
N ILE A 85 11.15 -11.35 15.39
CA ILE A 85 10.81 -12.61 16.09
C ILE A 85 10.73 -13.82 15.14
N PHE A 86 10.38 -13.60 13.86
CA PHE A 86 10.27 -14.69 12.91
C PHE A 86 11.64 -15.28 12.59
N PRO A 87 11.79 -16.62 12.60
CA PRO A 87 13.10 -17.27 12.38
C PRO A 87 13.59 -17.17 10.93
N HIS A 88 12.69 -16.84 10.00
CA HIS A 88 12.98 -16.77 8.57
C HIS A 88 13.95 -15.62 8.24
N LYS A 89 14.88 -15.87 7.33
CA LYS A 89 15.88 -14.87 6.89
C LYS A 89 15.29 -13.85 5.91
N LYS A 90 14.24 -14.25 5.18
CA LYS A 90 13.54 -13.39 4.23
C LYS A 90 12.04 -13.48 4.42
N ILE A 91 11.41 -12.31 4.41
CA ILE A 91 9.97 -12.14 4.59
C ILE A 91 9.42 -11.32 3.44
N HIS A 92 8.35 -11.82 2.85
CA HIS A 92 7.59 -11.17 1.79
C HIS A 92 6.25 -10.70 2.35
N PHE A 93 5.97 -9.42 2.23
CA PHE A 93 4.70 -8.85 2.66
C PHE A 93 3.79 -8.64 1.45
N ILE A 94 2.52 -9.06 1.58
CA ILE A 94 1.51 -8.89 0.54
C ILE A 94 0.17 -8.56 1.19
N GLY A 95 -0.68 -7.78 0.52
CA GLY A 95 -2.04 -7.50 0.99
C GLY A 95 -2.54 -6.11 0.64
N ASN A 96 -3.64 -5.73 1.31
CA ASN A 96 -4.28 -4.44 1.19
C ASN A 96 -4.29 -3.74 2.57
N PRO A 97 -3.23 -3.00 2.94
CA PRO A 97 -3.19 -2.33 4.24
C PRO A 97 -4.22 -1.19 4.30
N PRO A 98 -4.73 -0.87 5.51
CA PRO A 98 -5.65 0.25 5.67
C PRO A 98 -5.00 1.56 5.21
N PHE A 99 -5.73 2.37 4.42
CA PHE A 99 -5.14 3.58 3.85
C PHE A 99 -5.02 4.72 4.86
N GLY A 100 -6.10 4.95 5.63
CA GLY A 100 -6.20 6.08 6.53
C GLY A 100 -6.25 7.43 5.82
N ARG A 101 -6.44 8.50 6.59
CA ARG A 101 -6.47 9.85 6.04
C ARG A 101 -5.13 10.18 5.35
N GLN A 102 -5.19 10.60 4.09
CA GLN A 102 -4.00 10.92 3.27
C GLN A 102 -2.97 9.79 3.24
N SER A 103 -3.45 8.55 3.26
CA SER A 103 -2.62 7.33 3.28
C SER A 103 -1.70 7.22 4.51
N SER A 104 -2.09 7.82 5.64
CA SER A 104 -1.25 7.84 6.85
C SER A 104 -1.04 6.44 7.42
N MET A 105 -2.06 5.57 7.39
CA MET A 105 -1.95 4.20 7.89
C MET A 105 -1.08 3.34 6.97
N ALA A 106 -1.31 3.39 5.66
CA ALA A 106 -0.47 2.67 4.69
C ALA A 106 1.03 3.04 4.86
N LYS A 107 1.33 4.34 5.07
CA LYS A 107 2.70 4.79 5.33
C LYS A 107 3.25 4.24 6.65
N LYS A 108 2.43 4.10 7.71
CA LYS A 108 2.85 3.49 8.97
C LYS A 108 3.22 2.02 8.78
N PHE A 109 2.37 1.24 8.06
CA PHE A 109 2.67 -0.15 7.73
C PHE A 109 3.97 -0.27 6.94
N ILE A 110 4.13 0.51 5.87
CA ILE A 110 5.37 0.53 5.07
C ILE A 110 6.59 0.81 5.96
N LYS A 111 6.52 1.88 6.78
CA LYS A 111 7.63 2.26 7.66
C LYS A 111 7.94 1.17 8.68
N HIS A 112 6.92 0.56 9.29
CA HIS A 112 7.09 -0.49 10.28
C HIS A 112 7.76 -1.72 9.67
N ILE A 113 7.24 -2.22 8.56
CA ILE A 113 7.74 -3.39 7.85
C ILE A 113 9.18 -3.19 7.33
N CYS A 114 9.45 -2.02 6.77
CA CYS A 114 10.77 -1.74 6.20
C CYS A 114 11.90 -1.59 7.25
N LYS A 115 11.59 -1.47 8.54
CA LYS A 115 12.61 -1.43 9.61
C LYS A 115 13.37 -2.75 9.72
N SER A 116 12.69 -3.88 9.56
CA SER A 116 13.34 -5.19 9.62
C SER A 116 14.23 -5.40 8.39
N THR A 117 15.45 -5.86 8.64
CA THR A 117 16.39 -6.25 7.58
C THR A 117 15.96 -7.53 6.86
N LYS A 118 15.11 -8.33 7.48
CA LYS A 118 14.53 -9.55 6.90
C LYS A 118 13.48 -9.27 5.81
N THR A 119 12.93 -8.05 5.75
CA THR A 119 11.96 -7.68 4.73
C THR A 119 12.57 -7.68 3.35
N ALA A 120 12.22 -8.67 2.53
CA ALA A 120 12.70 -8.83 1.16
C ALA A 120 11.82 -8.05 0.17
N THR A 121 10.49 -8.14 0.30
CA THR A 121 9.55 -7.43 -0.58
C THR A 121 8.34 -6.90 0.18
N LEU A 122 7.78 -5.80 -0.33
CA LEU A 122 6.45 -5.29 -0.01
C LEU A 122 5.60 -5.25 -1.27
N SER A 123 4.45 -5.89 -1.25
CA SER A 123 3.55 -6.01 -2.39
C SER A 123 2.14 -5.63 -1.95
N PHE A 124 1.79 -4.35 -2.10
CA PHE A 124 0.58 -3.78 -1.53
C PHE A 124 -0.34 -3.15 -2.56
N ILE A 125 -1.65 -3.31 -2.33
CA ILE A 125 -2.65 -2.44 -2.94
C ILE A 125 -2.58 -1.10 -2.20
N LEU A 126 -2.36 -0.02 -2.95
CA LEU A 126 -2.16 1.33 -2.42
C LEU A 126 -3.01 2.33 -3.25
N PRO A 127 -3.42 3.46 -2.66
CA PRO A 127 -4.07 4.51 -3.43
C PRO A 127 -3.24 4.94 -4.63
N LYS A 128 -3.88 5.26 -5.76
CA LYS A 128 -3.22 5.68 -7.02
C LYS A 128 -2.23 6.84 -6.85
N SER A 129 -2.38 7.63 -5.78
CA SER A 129 -1.42 8.68 -5.43
C SER A 129 0.01 8.16 -5.20
N PHE A 130 0.20 6.87 -4.86
CA PHE A 130 1.53 6.24 -4.72
C PHE A 130 2.30 6.10 -6.06
N LYS A 131 1.67 6.39 -7.20
CA LYS A 131 2.40 6.61 -8.46
C LYS A 131 3.29 7.85 -8.39
N LYS A 132 2.97 8.81 -7.52
CA LYS A 132 3.77 10.04 -7.38
C LYS A 132 5.02 9.77 -6.54
N GLU A 133 6.15 10.29 -7.00
CA GLU A 133 7.43 10.17 -6.31
C GLU A 133 7.38 10.71 -4.85
N SER A 134 6.59 11.76 -4.61
CA SER A 134 6.38 12.30 -3.25
C SER A 134 5.77 11.30 -2.28
N MET A 135 4.91 10.40 -2.77
CA MET A 135 4.32 9.32 -1.97
C MET A 135 5.27 8.13 -1.83
N GLN A 136 6.05 7.85 -2.86
CA GLN A 136 7.05 6.78 -2.88
C GLN A 136 8.20 7.02 -1.88
N LYS A 137 8.38 8.25 -1.40
CA LYS A 137 9.28 8.57 -0.27
C LYS A 137 8.90 7.87 1.03
N ALA A 138 7.70 7.28 1.13
CA ALA A 138 7.34 6.43 2.27
C ALA A 138 8.19 5.16 2.37
N PHE A 139 8.72 4.69 1.25
CA PHE A 139 9.63 3.54 1.20
C PHE A 139 11.08 4.00 1.38
N PRO A 140 11.89 3.36 2.25
CA PRO A 140 13.32 3.62 2.34
C PRO A 140 14.04 3.46 1.00
N LEU A 141 15.20 4.09 0.85
CA LEU A 141 15.93 4.12 -0.43
C LEU A 141 16.35 2.74 -0.94
N GLN A 142 16.60 1.80 -0.02
CA GLN A 142 16.93 0.42 -0.39
C GLN A 142 15.77 -0.34 -1.04
N PHE A 143 14.52 0.17 -0.96
CA PHE A 143 13.39 -0.47 -1.63
C PHE A 143 13.18 0.15 -3.01
N HIS A 144 13.22 -0.69 -4.02
CA HIS A 144 13.02 -0.32 -5.43
C HIS A 144 11.66 -0.81 -5.91
N LEU A 145 10.89 0.07 -6.55
CA LEU A 145 9.67 -0.31 -7.23
C LEU A 145 10.05 -1.17 -8.45
N ILE A 146 9.76 -2.47 -8.40
CA ILE A 146 10.10 -3.39 -9.49
C ILE A 146 8.92 -3.65 -10.42
N SER A 147 7.70 -3.44 -9.94
CA SER A 147 6.49 -3.57 -10.76
C SER A 147 5.31 -2.82 -10.20
N GLN A 148 4.40 -2.41 -11.08
CA GLN A 148 3.17 -1.72 -10.73
C GLN A 148 2.09 -1.99 -11.78
N ILE A 149 0.89 -2.32 -11.33
CA ILE A 149 -0.32 -2.41 -12.16
C ILE A 149 -1.44 -1.54 -11.59
N ASP A 150 -2.29 -1.00 -12.46
CA ASP A 150 -3.52 -0.33 -12.04
C ASP A 150 -4.55 -1.36 -11.59
N ILE A 151 -5.21 -1.09 -10.49
CA ILE A 151 -6.34 -1.89 -10.00
C ILE A 151 -7.61 -1.35 -10.65
N PRO A 152 -8.51 -2.22 -11.18
CA PRO A 152 -9.79 -1.81 -11.74
C PRO A 152 -10.59 -0.95 -10.74
N ASN A 153 -11.44 -0.07 -11.26
CA ASN A 153 -12.47 0.53 -10.42
C ASN A 153 -13.38 -0.59 -9.87
N ASP A 154 -14.10 -0.34 -8.81
CA ASP A 154 -14.98 -1.33 -8.16
C ASP A 154 -14.27 -2.57 -7.60
N SER A 155 -13.01 -2.42 -7.20
CA SER A 155 -12.17 -3.51 -6.69
C SER A 155 -12.46 -3.90 -5.24
N PHE A 156 -13.31 -3.16 -4.55
CA PHE A 156 -13.55 -3.33 -3.12
C PHE A 156 -15.02 -3.50 -2.80
N LEU A 157 -15.27 -4.08 -1.62
CA LEU A 157 -16.59 -4.20 -1.03
C LEU A 157 -16.60 -3.50 0.33
N ILE A 158 -17.65 -2.72 0.59
CA ILE A 158 -18.01 -2.19 1.92
C ILE A 158 -19.44 -2.65 2.21
N ASN A 159 -19.65 -3.37 3.30
CA ASN A 159 -20.96 -3.91 3.67
C ASN A 159 -21.64 -4.71 2.53
N GLY A 160 -20.85 -5.37 1.68
CA GLY A 160 -21.34 -6.13 0.53
C GLY A 160 -21.59 -5.32 -0.74
N GLU A 161 -21.50 -4.00 -0.69
CA GLU A 161 -21.67 -3.13 -1.85
C GLU A 161 -20.35 -2.78 -2.52
N ASN A 162 -20.38 -2.59 -3.84
CA ASN A 162 -19.22 -2.18 -4.62
C ASN A 162 -18.72 -0.81 -4.20
N TYR A 163 -17.43 -0.71 -3.95
CA TYR A 163 -16.79 0.55 -3.59
C TYR A 163 -15.60 0.84 -4.49
N SER A 164 -15.60 2.01 -5.11
CA SER A 164 -14.57 2.42 -6.05
C SER A 164 -13.57 3.38 -5.41
N VAL A 165 -12.32 2.92 -5.31
CA VAL A 165 -11.18 3.75 -4.94
C VAL A 165 -10.08 3.54 -5.97
N PRO A 166 -9.60 4.58 -6.65
CA PRO A 166 -8.49 4.45 -7.58
C PRO A 166 -7.23 3.96 -6.87
N CYS A 167 -6.84 2.72 -7.17
CA CYS A 167 -5.70 2.06 -6.55
C CYS A 167 -4.71 1.50 -7.58
N VAL A 168 -3.54 1.16 -7.07
CA VAL A 168 -2.47 0.44 -7.78
C VAL A 168 -1.99 -0.69 -6.90
N PHE A 169 -1.58 -1.79 -7.50
CA PHE A 169 -0.79 -2.80 -6.83
C PHE A 169 0.68 -2.57 -7.16
N GLN A 170 1.50 -2.35 -6.15
CA GLN A 170 2.93 -2.08 -6.29
C GLN A 170 3.74 -3.17 -5.63
N ILE A 171 4.81 -3.63 -6.30
CA ILE A 171 5.79 -4.58 -5.78
C ILE A 171 7.11 -3.83 -5.57
N TRP A 172 7.53 -3.73 -4.32
CA TRP A 172 8.78 -3.14 -3.90
C TRP A 172 9.73 -4.22 -3.40
N LYS A 173 10.98 -4.20 -3.84
CA LYS A 173 12.01 -5.17 -3.47
C LYS A 173 13.20 -4.46 -2.84
N ARG A 174 13.69 -4.99 -1.71
CA ARG A 174 14.92 -4.51 -1.09
C ARG A 174 16.11 -4.86 -1.97
N GLN A 175 17.02 -3.89 -2.13
CA GLN A 175 18.28 -4.06 -2.83
C GLN A 175 19.43 -3.54 -1.95
N ASN A 176 20.66 -3.92 -2.26
CA ASN A 176 21.85 -3.49 -1.54
C ASN A 176 22.34 -2.09 -1.94
N ILE A 177 21.66 -1.46 -2.87
CA ILE A 177 21.96 -0.10 -3.33
C ILE A 177 20.74 0.79 -3.10
N ASP A 178 20.98 2.07 -2.88
CA ASP A 178 19.92 3.06 -2.77
C ASP A 178 19.37 3.42 -4.15
N ARG A 179 18.03 3.55 -4.26
CA ARG A 179 17.42 4.07 -5.50
C ARG A 179 17.72 5.55 -5.66
N LYS A 180 17.91 5.95 -6.91
CA LYS A 180 18.03 7.37 -7.25
C LYS A 180 16.70 8.07 -7.04
N ILE A 181 16.74 9.24 -6.44
CA ILE A 181 15.60 10.16 -6.32
C ILE A 181 15.82 11.28 -7.32
N SER A 182 14.74 11.66 -8.02
CA SER A 182 14.81 12.82 -8.90
C SER A 182 15.15 14.09 -8.10
N PRO A 183 16.08 14.90 -8.54
CA PRO A 183 16.41 16.14 -7.86
C PRO A 183 15.21 17.08 -7.84
N ILE A 184 14.98 17.75 -6.74
CA ILE A 184 13.98 18.82 -6.67
C ILE A 184 14.46 19.95 -7.56
N LEU A 185 13.82 20.14 -8.70
CA LEU A 185 14.12 21.26 -9.58
C LEU A 185 13.76 22.55 -8.87
N LYS A 186 14.73 23.43 -8.75
CA LYS A 186 14.46 24.81 -8.30
C LYS A 186 13.75 25.57 -9.42
N PRO A 187 12.76 26.41 -9.09
CA PRO A 187 12.11 27.25 -10.11
C PRO A 187 13.15 28.17 -10.75
N LYS A 188 13.02 28.34 -12.06
CA LYS A 188 13.85 29.28 -12.83
C LYS A 188 12.96 30.43 -13.30
N GLY A 189 13.38 31.68 -13.04
CA GLY A 189 12.67 32.90 -13.45
C GLY A 189 11.48 33.29 -12.57
N TYR A 190 11.21 32.57 -11.46
CA TYR A 190 10.19 32.94 -10.48
C TYR A 190 10.54 32.37 -9.09
N ILE A 191 9.90 32.92 -8.08
CA ILE A 191 9.99 32.45 -6.69
C ILE A 191 8.58 32.16 -6.17
N PHE A 192 8.47 31.13 -5.31
CA PHE A 192 7.23 30.87 -4.59
C PHE A 192 7.17 31.75 -3.34
N VAL A 193 6.09 32.51 -3.19
CA VAL A 193 5.81 33.29 -1.99
C VAL A 193 4.64 32.66 -1.23
N LYS A 194 4.66 32.75 0.11
CA LYS A 194 3.57 32.21 0.93
C LYS A 194 2.38 33.15 0.99
N ASP A 195 2.66 34.45 0.98
CA ASP A 195 1.63 35.47 1.07
C ASP A 195 1.24 35.94 -0.34
N LYS A 196 -0.06 35.84 -0.63
CA LYS A 196 -0.65 36.30 -1.90
C LYS A 196 -0.41 37.79 -2.18
N MET A 197 -0.25 38.60 -1.15
CA MET A 197 0.04 40.05 -1.28
C MET A 197 1.39 40.33 -1.95
N HIS A 198 2.32 39.39 -1.86
CA HIS A 198 3.65 39.47 -2.47
C HIS A 198 3.73 38.70 -3.80
N ALA A 199 2.61 38.15 -4.28
CA ALA A 199 2.58 37.37 -5.50
C ALA A 199 2.23 38.25 -6.71
N THR A 200 3.03 38.17 -7.77
CA THR A 200 2.70 38.81 -9.06
C THR A 200 1.54 38.07 -9.75
N PHE A 201 1.44 36.76 -9.54
CA PHE A 201 0.34 35.91 -10.05
C PHE A 201 0.13 34.72 -9.15
N ALA A 202 -1.06 34.14 -9.16
CA ALA A 202 -1.39 32.95 -8.40
C ALA A 202 -1.82 31.83 -9.36
N LEU A 203 -1.25 30.63 -9.18
CA LEU A 203 -1.68 29.42 -9.88
C LEU A 203 -2.56 28.59 -8.95
N ARG A 204 -3.80 28.38 -9.34
CA ARG A 204 -4.70 27.43 -8.69
C ARG A 204 -4.81 26.19 -9.58
N ARG A 205 -4.54 25.00 -9.00
CA ARG A 205 -4.88 23.76 -9.66
C ARG A 205 -6.40 23.65 -9.75
N VAL A 206 -6.93 23.80 -10.94
CA VAL A 206 -8.34 23.50 -11.21
C VAL A 206 -8.39 22.03 -11.60
N GLU A 207 -9.09 21.20 -10.82
CA GLU A 207 -9.51 19.89 -11.33
C GLU A 207 -10.49 20.22 -12.46
N ILE A 208 -10.20 19.72 -13.68
CA ILE A 208 -11.11 19.85 -14.84
C ILE A 208 -12.40 19.16 -14.38
N GLY A 209 -13.39 19.99 -14.11
CA GLY A 209 -14.64 19.61 -13.53
C GLY A 209 -15.36 18.61 -14.41
N ARG A 210 -16.16 17.77 -13.79
CA ARG A 210 -17.20 17.01 -14.46
C ARG A 210 -18.00 17.98 -15.31
N ALA A 211 -17.98 17.79 -16.63
CA ALA A 211 -18.98 18.40 -17.50
C ALA A 211 -20.36 17.88 -17.01
N HIS A 212 -21.23 18.81 -16.68
CA HIS A 212 -22.65 18.51 -16.40
C HIS A 212 -23.34 18.19 -17.70
#